data_62aa62841f61c663c2eae0a1d70c4b1f
#
_entry.id   62aa62841f61c663c2eae0a1d70c4b1f
#
_cell.length_a   1.000
_cell.length_b   1.000
_cell.length_c   1.000
_cell.angle_alpha   90.00
_cell.angle_beta   90.00
_cell.angle_gamma   90.00
#
_symmetry.space_group_name_H-M   'P 1'
#
loop_
_entity.id
_entity.type
_entity.pdbx_description
1 polymer ?
#
loop_
_entity_poly.entity_id
_entity_poly.type
_entity_poly.pdbx_seq_one_letter_code
_entity_poly.pdbx_strand_id
1 'polypeptide(L)'
;MSGRLYVVATPIGNLEDITYRAVRILKEVDWIACEDTRTTRRLLDHYGISRPTLSYHEHNETGRAAELIARIQQGETGALVSDAGTPLLSDPGYRLVHAAAEAGVRVEALPGPSALLAALVVSGLPTDRFLFAGFLPAKQGQRRNVLESVAEEAATLVFYEAPHRITETLEDITATLGQRPVVVGRELTKLHEETLRGTADEIRKSLITRDAIRGEFVVMIGKAEASEGGSDVPIETMIETLIGAGIERMDAIKTVARERGLSKREVYKLISGPRGPKQSR
;
A
#
# COMPACT_ATOMS: atom_id res chain seq x y z
N MET A 1 -9.83 -9.14 -34.93
CA MET A 1 -10.01 -8.33 -33.72
C MET A 1 -8.61 -8.17 -33.11
N SER A 2 -8.24 -6.98 -32.64
CA SER A 2 -6.94 -6.80 -31.97
C SER A 2 -6.95 -7.59 -30.65
N GLY A 3 -5.87 -8.29 -30.37
CA GLY A 3 -5.66 -8.99 -29.09
C GLY A 3 -5.70 -8.02 -27.90
N ARG A 4 -5.78 -8.54 -26.69
CA ARG A 4 -5.80 -7.73 -25.45
C ARG A 4 -5.11 -8.46 -24.29
N LEU A 5 -4.73 -7.70 -23.29
CA LEU A 5 -4.20 -8.21 -22.05
C LEU A 5 -5.22 -8.02 -20.92
N TYR A 6 -5.57 -9.10 -20.24
CA TYR A 6 -6.33 -9.03 -18.99
C TYR A 6 -5.39 -9.12 -17.78
N VAL A 7 -5.57 -8.23 -16.80
CA VAL A 7 -4.94 -8.34 -15.48
C VAL A 7 -6.00 -8.87 -14.53
N VAL A 8 -5.80 -10.09 -14.01
CA VAL A 8 -6.84 -10.84 -13.31
C VAL A 8 -6.42 -11.09 -11.87
N ALA A 9 -7.15 -10.53 -10.93
CA ALA A 9 -6.96 -10.83 -9.51
C ALA A 9 -7.42 -12.26 -9.18
N THR A 10 -6.61 -12.96 -8.36
CA THR A 10 -6.81 -14.34 -7.93
C THR A 10 -7.10 -14.41 -6.43
N PRO A 11 -7.69 -15.50 -5.91
CA PRO A 11 -7.96 -15.68 -4.48
C PRO A 11 -6.72 -15.50 -3.62
N ILE A 12 -6.89 -14.91 -2.44
CA ILE A 12 -5.84 -14.70 -1.44
C ILE A 12 -5.82 -15.78 -0.34
N GLY A 13 -6.69 -16.77 -0.45
CA GLY A 13 -6.78 -17.86 0.54
C GLY A 13 -8.08 -18.64 0.47
N ASN A 14 -9.17 -18.02 -0.01
CA ASN A 14 -10.45 -18.65 -0.22
C ASN A 14 -10.79 -18.67 -1.71
N LEU A 15 -10.91 -19.86 -2.30
CA LEU A 15 -11.19 -20.00 -3.72
C LEU A 15 -12.51 -19.33 -4.13
N GLU A 16 -13.50 -19.26 -3.25
CA GLU A 16 -14.81 -18.63 -3.53
C GLU A 16 -14.72 -17.11 -3.79
N ASP A 17 -13.61 -16.48 -3.44
CA ASP A 17 -13.41 -15.04 -3.66
C ASP A 17 -13.15 -14.68 -5.13
N ILE A 18 -12.89 -15.62 -6.02
CA ILE A 18 -12.73 -15.34 -7.44
C ILE A 18 -14.04 -14.85 -8.05
N THR A 19 -13.97 -13.87 -8.93
CA THR A 19 -15.18 -13.39 -9.59
C THR A 19 -15.63 -14.30 -10.74
N TYR A 20 -16.93 -14.41 -10.98
CA TYR A 20 -17.46 -15.11 -12.16
C TYR A 20 -16.85 -14.62 -13.46
N ARG A 21 -16.58 -13.30 -13.58
CA ARG A 21 -15.93 -12.71 -14.77
C ARG A 21 -14.51 -13.19 -14.92
N ALA A 22 -13.75 -13.30 -13.82
CA ALA A 22 -12.39 -13.83 -13.86
C ALA A 22 -12.36 -15.28 -14.34
N VAL A 23 -13.20 -16.16 -13.79
CA VAL A 23 -13.30 -17.55 -14.23
C VAL A 23 -13.66 -17.66 -15.71
N ARG A 24 -14.63 -16.86 -16.19
CA ARG A 24 -15.03 -16.85 -17.59
C ARG A 24 -13.87 -16.40 -18.49
N ILE A 25 -13.21 -15.28 -18.17
CA ILE A 25 -12.10 -14.75 -18.98
C ILE A 25 -10.93 -15.75 -19.00
N LEU A 26 -10.57 -16.36 -17.86
CA LEU A 26 -9.51 -17.37 -17.82
C LEU A 26 -9.84 -18.62 -18.66
N LYS A 27 -11.12 -18.90 -18.93
CA LYS A 27 -11.56 -19.96 -19.87
C LYS A 27 -11.48 -19.53 -21.34
N GLU A 28 -11.52 -18.24 -21.63
CA GLU A 28 -11.62 -17.69 -22.99
C GLU A 28 -10.25 -17.29 -23.56
N VAL A 29 -9.26 -16.88 -22.75
CA VAL A 29 -7.96 -16.40 -23.20
C VAL A 29 -7.13 -17.50 -23.87
N ASP A 30 -6.20 -17.12 -24.72
CA ASP A 30 -5.30 -18.05 -25.43
C ASP A 30 -4.17 -18.56 -24.53
N TRP A 31 -3.74 -17.75 -23.55
CA TRP A 31 -2.70 -18.09 -22.58
C TRP A 31 -2.83 -17.31 -21.28
N ILE A 32 -2.22 -17.85 -20.22
CA ILE A 32 -2.18 -17.24 -18.88
C ILE A 32 -0.72 -17.09 -18.44
N ALA A 33 -0.24 -15.86 -18.28
CA ALA A 33 1.05 -15.55 -17.66
C ALA A 33 0.90 -15.53 -16.15
N CYS A 34 1.80 -16.22 -15.43
CA CYS A 34 1.74 -16.38 -13.98
C CYS A 34 3.14 -16.52 -13.37
N GLU A 35 3.28 -16.19 -12.10
CA GLU A 35 4.56 -16.28 -11.40
C GLU A 35 4.97 -17.74 -11.19
N ASP A 36 4.20 -18.53 -10.45
CA ASP A 36 4.38 -19.97 -10.29
C ASP A 36 3.27 -20.75 -11.02
N THR A 37 3.65 -21.44 -12.08
CA THR A 37 2.73 -22.26 -12.89
C THR A 37 2.09 -23.40 -12.09
N ARG A 38 2.72 -23.86 -11.00
CA ARG A 38 2.20 -24.94 -10.15
C ARG A 38 1.07 -24.43 -9.26
N THR A 39 1.25 -23.25 -8.67
CA THR A 39 0.23 -22.57 -7.87
C THR A 39 -0.98 -22.23 -8.74
N THR A 40 -0.73 -21.57 -9.88
CA THR A 40 -1.78 -21.23 -10.83
C THR A 40 -2.52 -22.46 -11.34
N ARG A 41 -1.81 -23.56 -11.61
CA ARG A 41 -2.45 -24.82 -12.08
C ARG A 41 -3.49 -25.33 -11.10
N ARG A 42 -3.24 -25.30 -9.79
CA ARG A 42 -4.21 -25.72 -8.75
C ARG A 42 -5.50 -24.91 -8.84
N LEU A 43 -5.39 -23.59 -9.02
CA LEU A 43 -6.54 -22.70 -9.21
C LEU A 43 -7.32 -23.06 -10.48
N LEU A 44 -6.61 -23.20 -11.60
CA LEU A 44 -7.23 -23.52 -12.89
C LEU A 44 -7.94 -24.88 -12.86
N ASP A 45 -7.32 -25.89 -12.29
CA ASP A 45 -7.90 -27.25 -12.17
C ASP A 45 -9.17 -27.23 -11.33
N HIS A 46 -9.19 -26.44 -10.22
CA HIS A 46 -10.40 -26.31 -9.37
C HIS A 46 -11.60 -25.76 -10.16
N TYR A 47 -11.38 -24.81 -11.08
CA TYR A 47 -12.46 -24.20 -11.89
C TYR A 47 -12.65 -24.87 -13.25
N GLY A 48 -12.00 -26.00 -13.51
CA GLY A 48 -12.06 -26.70 -14.79
C GLY A 48 -11.59 -25.84 -15.96
N ILE A 49 -10.49 -25.11 -15.78
CA ILE A 49 -9.88 -24.25 -16.78
C ILE A 49 -8.66 -24.95 -17.37
N SER A 50 -8.69 -25.22 -18.67
CA SER A 50 -7.58 -25.85 -19.41
C SER A 50 -7.01 -24.85 -20.42
N ARG A 51 -5.98 -24.09 -20.01
CA ARG A 51 -5.30 -23.11 -20.86
C ARG A 51 -3.79 -23.20 -20.68
N PRO A 52 -3.01 -22.86 -21.71
CA PRO A 52 -1.55 -22.77 -21.61
C PRO A 52 -1.14 -21.78 -20.54
N THR A 53 -0.27 -22.19 -19.61
CA THR A 53 0.34 -21.32 -18.61
C THR A 53 1.77 -21.00 -19.01
N LEU A 54 2.15 -19.73 -18.88
CA LEU A 54 3.47 -19.21 -19.20
C LEU A 54 4.10 -18.61 -17.94
N SER A 55 5.31 -19.04 -17.59
CA SER A 55 6.01 -18.47 -16.44
C SER A 55 6.42 -17.03 -16.73
N TYR A 56 6.04 -16.12 -15.81
CA TYR A 56 6.34 -14.68 -15.85
C TYR A 56 6.67 -14.20 -14.45
N HIS A 57 7.93 -13.98 -14.13
CA HIS A 57 8.46 -13.60 -12.84
C HIS A 57 9.58 -12.57 -12.98
N GLU A 58 10.02 -11.94 -11.91
CA GLU A 58 11.02 -10.85 -11.91
C GLU A 58 12.29 -11.17 -12.73
N HIS A 59 12.76 -12.41 -12.70
CA HIS A 59 13.99 -12.80 -13.40
C HIS A 59 13.84 -12.96 -14.93
N ASN A 60 12.62 -13.16 -15.44
CA ASN A 60 12.39 -13.36 -16.89
C ASN A 60 11.52 -12.27 -17.51
N GLU A 61 10.90 -11.38 -16.72
CA GLU A 61 9.88 -10.42 -17.18
C GLU A 61 10.33 -9.53 -18.35
N THR A 62 11.62 -9.14 -18.41
CA THR A 62 12.13 -8.24 -19.45
C THR A 62 12.05 -8.86 -20.87
N GLY A 63 12.52 -10.09 -21.03
CA GLY A 63 12.47 -10.79 -22.33
C GLY A 63 11.07 -11.31 -22.64
N ARG A 64 10.38 -11.81 -21.62
CA ARG A 64 9.04 -12.39 -21.76
C ARG A 64 7.98 -11.34 -22.09
N ALA A 65 8.09 -10.12 -21.58
CA ALA A 65 7.15 -9.04 -21.90
C ALA A 65 7.10 -8.78 -23.41
N ALA A 66 8.24 -8.64 -24.08
CA ALA A 66 8.30 -8.41 -25.53
C ALA A 66 7.65 -9.55 -26.33
N GLU A 67 7.92 -10.81 -25.96
CA GLU A 67 7.31 -12.00 -26.57
C GLU A 67 5.78 -11.97 -26.46
N LEU A 68 5.26 -11.71 -25.24
CA LEU A 68 3.82 -11.69 -24.98
C LEU A 68 3.12 -10.55 -25.72
N ILE A 69 3.73 -9.37 -25.81
CA ILE A 69 3.20 -8.25 -26.58
C ILE A 69 3.13 -8.61 -28.08
N ALA A 70 4.16 -9.23 -28.63
CA ALA A 70 4.14 -9.66 -30.04
C ALA A 70 3.00 -10.65 -30.34
N ARG A 71 2.71 -11.60 -29.44
CA ARG A 71 1.58 -12.53 -29.53
C ARG A 71 0.23 -11.79 -29.52
N ILE A 72 0.08 -10.80 -28.62
CA ILE A 72 -1.16 -9.98 -28.57
C ILE A 72 -1.33 -9.17 -29.84
N GLN A 73 -0.27 -8.61 -30.40
CA GLN A 73 -0.33 -7.87 -31.67
C GLN A 73 -0.71 -8.77 -32.86
N GLN A 74 -0.40 -10.07 -32.78
CA GLN A 74 -0.83 -11.08 -33.74
C GLN A 74 -2.30 -11.51 -33.54
N GLY A 75 -3.01 -10.95 -32.58
CA GLY A 75 -4.43 -11.16 -32.33
C GLY A 75 -4.75 -12.09 -31.16
N GLU A 76 -3.75 -12.64 -30.47
CA GLU A 76 -3.99 -13.45 -29.26
C GLU A 76 -4.46 -12.61 -28.09
N THR A 77 -5.21 -13.21 -27.20
CA THR A 77 -5.67 -12.62 -25.95
C THR A 77 -5.01 -13.33 -24.78
N GLY A 78 -4.36 -12.56 -23.90
CA GLY A 78 -3.68 -13.11 -22.74
C GLY A 78 -4.25 -12.65 -21.41
N ALA A 79 -4.00 -13.41 -20.36
CA ALA A 79 -4.23 -13.00 -18.99
C ALA A 79 -2.92 -12.99 -18.20
N LEU A 80 -2.75 -11.99 -17.33
CA LEU A 80 -1.73 -11.94 -16.29
C LEU A 80 -2.40 -12.20 -14.94
N VAL A 81 -1.91 -13.18 -14.20
CA VAL A 81 -2.33 -13.50 -12.83
C VAL A 81 -1.12 -13.48 -11.90
N SER A 82 -1.34 -13.20 -10.62
CA SER A 82 -0.38 -13.45 -9.54
C SER A 82 -0.70 -14.75 -8.82
N ASP A 83 0.18 -15.20 -7.96
CA ASP A 83 -0.04 -16.39 -7.14
C ASP A 83 -1.20 -16.17 -6.15
N ALA A 84 -1.38 -14.94 -5.66
CA ALA A 84 -2.49 -14.55 -4.78
C ALA A 84 -2.79 -13.05 -4.90
N GLY A 85 -4.05 -12.69 -5.01
CA GLY A 85 -4.50 -11.29 -5.01
C GLY A 85 -4.39 -10.58 -6.36
N THR A 86 -4.12 -9.30 -6.32
CA THR A 86 -4.10 -8.41 -7.50
C THR A 86 -2.68 -8.32 -8.05
N PRO A 87 -2.44 -8.73 -9.31
CA PRO A 87 -1.13 -8.61 -9.93
C PRO A 87 -0.58 -7.17 -9.88
N LEU A 88 0.73 -7.00 -9.94
CA LEU A 88 1.49 -5.75 -9.83
C LEU A 88 1.59 -5.16 -8.41
N LEU A 89 0.76 -5.56 -7.47
CA LEU A 89 0.80 -5.05 -6.10
C LEU A 89 1.74 -5.93 -5.24
N SER A 90 3.02 -5.63 -5.23
CA SER A 90 4.12 -6.43 -4.67
C SER A 90 4.36 -7.75 -5.41
N ASP A 91 3.90 -7.84 -6.65
CA ASP A 91 3.99 -8.98 -7.55
C ASP A 91 4.54 -8.55 -8.92
N PRO A 92 5.11 -9.46 -9.73
CA PRO A 92 5.52 -9.18 -11.09
C PRO A 92 4.36 -8.69 -11.97
N GLY A 93 4.68 -7.93 -13.05
CA GLY A 93 3.66 -7.54 -14.03
C GLY A 93 3.77 -6.11 -14.53
N TYR A 94 4.39 -5.20 -13.76
CA TYR A 94 4.53 -3.81 -14.16
C TYR A 94 5.13 -3.68 -15.59
N ARG A 95 6.21 -4.41 -15.91
CA ARG A 95 6.87 -4.33 -17.21
C ARG A 95 5.97 -4.77 -18.36
N LEU A 96 5.15 -5.82 -18.16
CA LEU A 96 4.22 -6.30 -19.17
C LEU A 96 3.12 -5.29 -19.45
N VAL A 97 2.52 -4.74 -18.39
CA VAL A 97 1.45 -3.73 -18.50
C VAL A 97 2.01 -2.44 -19.11
N HIS A 98 3.20 -2.02 -18.72
CA HIS A 98 3.88 -0.85 -19.30
C HIS A 98 4.14 -1.05 -20.80
N ALA A 99 4.76 -2.18 -21.18
CA ALA A 99 5.02 -2.50 -22.59
C ALA A 99 3.72 -2.63 -23.42
N ALA A 100 2.65 -3.17 -22.83
CA ALA A 100 1.33 -3.21 -23.47
C ALA A 100 0.79 -1.81 -23.76
N ALA A 101 0.90 -0.90 -22.79
CA ALA A 101 0.46 0.49 -22.94
C ALA A 101 1.29 1.22 -24.02
N GLU A 102 2.62 1.09 -24.02
CA GLU A 102 3.49 1.66 -25.05
C GLU A 102 3.20 1.10 -26.46
N ALA A 103 2.84 -0.17 -26.56
CA ALA A 103 2.49 -0.81 -27.83
C ALA A 103 1.04 -0.55 -28.29
N GLY A 104 0.26 0.25 -27.55
CA GLY A 104 -1.14 0.53 -27.86
C GLY A 104 -2.05 -0.70 -27.69
N VAL A 105 -1.61 -1.71 -26.95
CA VAL A 105 -2.41 -2.90 -26.63
C VAL A 105 -3.43 -2.55 -25.56
N ARG A 106 -4.68 -2.96 -25.76
CA ARG A 106 -5.72 -2.78 -24.76
C ARG A 106 -5.45 -3.64 -23.54
N VAL A 107 -5.28 -2.98 -22.40
CA VAL A 107 -5.18 -3.62 -21.07
C VAL A 107 -6.50 -3.47 -20.33
N GLU A 108 -7.02 -4.57 -19.78
CA GLU A 108 -8.28 -4.58 -19.04
C GLU A 108 -8.10 -5.24 -17.68
N ALA A 109 -8.28 -4.47 -16.60
CA ALA A 109 -8.23 -4.99 -15.25
C ALA A 109 -9.57 -5.63 -14.85
N LEU A 110 -9.50 -6.83 -14.25
CA LEU A 110 -10.64 -7.48 -13.62
C LEU A 110 -10.57 -7.25 -12.10
N PRO A 111 -11.48 -6.45 -11.51
CA PRO A 111 -11.56 -6.31 -10.07
C PRO A 111 -11.71 -7.66 -9.38
N GLY A 112 -11.06 -7.80 -8.21
CA GLY A 112 -11.15 -9.05 -7.46
C GLY A 112 -10.42 -8.98 -6.13
N PRO A 113 -10.02 -10.11 -5.55
CA PRO A 113 -9.41 -10.20 -4.23
C PRO A 113 -8.14 -9.36 -4.10
N SER A 114 -8.00 -8.74 -2.93
CA SER A 114 -6.81 -7.95 -2.57
C SER A 114 -6.64 -7.97 -1.06
N ALA A 115 -5.52 -8.49 -0.57
CA ALA A 115 -5.21 -8.52 0.86
C ALA A 115 -5.13 -7.10 1.45
N LEU A 116 -4.59 -6.14 0.69
CA LEU A 116 -4.56 -4.73 1.04
C LEU A 116 -5.96 -4.19 1.36
N LEU A 117 -6.91 -4.35 0.42
CA LEU A 117 -8.26 -3.83 0.58
C LEU A 117 -9.05 -4.62 1.63
N ALA A 118 -8.92 -5.94 1.66
CA ALA A 118 -9.57 -6.77 2.67
C ALA A 118 -9.13 -6.36 4.10
N ALA A 119 -7.84 -6.14 4.31
CA ALA A 119 -7.32 -5.64 5.59
C ALA A 119 -7.85 -4.25 5.93
N LEU A 120 -7.78 -3.32 4.97
CA LEU A 120 -8.11 -1.92 5.19
C LEU A 120 -9.58 -1.74 5.60
N VAL A 121 -10.52 -2.43 4.95
CA VAL A 121 -11.97 -2.28 5.25
C VAL A 121 -12.38 -2.87 6.60
N VAL A 122 -11.64 -3.84 7.14
CA VAL A 122 -11.90 -4.43 8.46
C VAL A 122 -11.05 -3.79 9.57
N SER A 123 -10.11 -2.91 9.23
CA SER A 123 -9.18 -2.34 10.21
C SER A 123 -9.85 -1.45 11.25
N GLY A 124 -10.85 -0.66 10.86
CA GLY A 124 -11.41 0.42 11.66
C GLY A 124 -10.53 1.68 11.68
N LEU A 125 -9.43 1.71 10.93
CA LEU A 125 -8.62 2.91 10.73
C LEU A 125 -9.23 3.81 9.63
N PRO A 126 -8.92 5.12 9.60
CA PRO A 126 -9.37 6.01 8.54
C PRO A 126 -8.93 5.52 7.15
N THR A 127 -9.86 5.49 6.20
CA THR A 127 -9.63 4.97 4.83
C THR A 127 -9.66 6.05 3.76
N ASP A 128 -9.90 7.30 4.13
CA ASP A 128 -9.93 8.46 3.21
C ASP A 128 -8.59 8.71 2.51
N ARG A 129 -7.48 8.44 3.22
CA ARG A 129 -6.12 8.44 2.67
C ARG A 129 -5.36 7.26 3.25
N PHE A 130 -4.75 6.48 2.39
CA PHE A 130 -3.83 5.42 2.81
C PHE A 130 -2.62 5.37 1.87
N LEU A 131 -1.49 4.94 2.41
CA LEU A 131 -0.24 4.73 1.69
C LEU A 131 0.12 3.24 1.79
N PHE A 132 0.06 2.55 0.66
CA PHE A 132 0.57 1.19 0.55
C PHE A 132 2.02 1.22 0.08
N ALA A 133 2.91 0.61 0.85
CA ALA A 133 4.35 0.60 0.56
C ALA A 133 4.93 -0.82 0.44
N GLY A 134 4.08 -1.83 0.20
CA GLY A 134 4.51 -3.21 -0.01
C GLY A 134 5.17 -3.82 1.23
N PHE A 135 6.24 -4.59 1.05
CA PHE A 135 7.01 -5.18 2.15
C PHE A 135 8.07 -4.23 2.67
N LEU A 136 8.19 -4.14 3.98
CA LEU A 136 9.30 -3.42 4.60
C LEU A 136 10.63 -4.14 4.36
N PRO A 137 11.76 -3.43 4.29
CA PRO A 137 13.09 -4.04 4.13
C PRO A 137 13.41 -5.07 5.22
N ALA A 138 14.08 -6.17 4.85
CA ALA A 138 14.47 -7.21 5.79
C ALA A 138 15.52 -6.72 6.81
N LYS A 139 16.44 -5.83 6.40
CA LYS A 139 17.49 -5.29 7.27
C LYS A 139 16.89 -4.21 8.17
N GLN A 140 17.09 -4.34 9.49
CA GLN A 140 16.54 -3.44 10.51
C GLN A 140 16.80 -1.96 10.24
N GLY A 141 18.05 -1.56 9.94
CA GLY A 141 18.36 -0.15 9.67
C GLY A 141 17.63 0.40 8.47
N GLN A 142 17.50 -0.38 7.39
CA GLN A 142 16.74 0.04 6.21
C GLN A 142 15.23 0.10 6.51
N ARG A 143 14.71 -0.84 7.31
CA ARG A 143 13.31 -0.87 7.74
C ARG A 143 12.97 0.37 8.56
N ARG A 144 13.80 0.74 9.53
CA ARG A 144 13.63 1.97 10.33
C ARG A 144 13.69 3.22 9.46
N ASN A 145 14.63 3.33 8.53
CA ASN A 145 14.71 4.47 7.61
C ASN A 145 13.42 4.64 6.78
N VAL A 146 12.81 3.52 6.31
CA VAL A 146 11.52 3.58 5.62
C VAL A 146 10.41 4.05 6.55
N LEU A 147 10.33 3.51 7.78
CA LEU A 147 9.35 3.94 8.78
C LEU A 147 9.50 5.43 9.14
N GLU A 148 10.74 5.91 9.32
CA GLU A 148 11.03 7.32 9.56
C GLU A 148 10.59 8.20 8.39
N SER A 149 10.82 7.76 7.15
CA SER A 149 10.45 8.54 5.96
C SER A 149 8.94 8.75 5.80
N VAL A 150 8.12 7.89 6.42
CA VAL A 150 6.65 7.97 6.40
C VAL A 150 6.04 8.36 7.77
N ALA A 151 6.88 8.76 8.73
CA ALA A 151 6.44 9.06 10.09
C ALA A 151 5.43 10.22 10.16
N GLU A 152 5.57 11.22 9.30
CA GLU A 152 4.72 12.41 9.25
C GLU A 152 3.51 12.26 8.28
N GLU A 153 3.33 11.08 7.69
CA GLU A 153 2.25 10.88 6.72
C GLU A 153 0.87 10.95 7.36
N ALA A 154 0.06 11.89 6.87
CA ALA A 154 -1.34 12.07 7.28
C ALA A 154 -2.27 11.05 6.58
N ALA A 155 -1.82 9.80 6.49
CA ALA A 155 -2.50 8.69 5.85
C ALA A 155 -2.38 7.43 6.70
N THR A 156 -3.31 6.49 6.56
CA THR A 156 -3.15 5.13 7.09
C THR A 156 -2.06 4.42 6.30
N LEU A 157 -0.99 3.98 6.97
CA LEU A 157 0.10 3.25 6.34
C LEU A 157 -0.26 1.77 6.27
N VAL A 158 0.04 1.13 5.14
CA VAL A 158 -0.26 -0.31 4.94
C VAL A 158 0.98 -1.01 4.38
N PHE A 159 1.38 -2.10 5.04
CA PHE A 159 2.52 -2.93 4.65
C PHE A 159 2.12 -4.41 4.62
N TYR A 160 2.71 -5.18 3.74
CA TYR A 160 2.72 -6.63 3.84
C TYR A 160 3.87 -7.09 4.73
N GLU A 161 3.68 -8.19 5.46
CA GLU A 161 4.75 -8.72 6.30
C GLU A 161 4.73 -10.26 6.39
N ALA A 162 5.92 -10.84 6.48
CA ALA A 162 6.11 -12.27 6.59
C ALA A 162 6.10 -12.73 8.07
N PRO A 163 5.68 -13.98 8.35
CA PRO A 163 5.53 -14.47 9.72
C PRO A 163 6.84 -14.49 10.53
N HIS A 164 7.97 -14.71 9.88
CA HIS A 164 9.26 -14.75 10.52
C HIS A 164 9.83 -13.38 10.88
N ARG A 165 9.20 -12.29 10.41
CA ARG A 165 9.68 -10.91 10.63
C ARG A 165 8.70 -10.03 11.41
N ILE A 166 7.44 -10.44 11.55
CA ILE A 166 6.35 -9.60 12.09
C ILE A 166 6.70 -9.03 13.47
N THR A 167 7.33 -9.81 14.36
CA THR A 167 7.68 -9.37 15.71
C THR A 167 8.77 -8.30 15.72
N GLU A 168 9.79 -8.44 14.86
CA GLU A 168 10.83 -7.43 14.68
C GLU A 168 10.28 -6.16 14.04
N THR A 169 9.39 -6.32 13.09
CA THR A 169 8.73 -5.19 12.42
C THR A 169 7.86 -4.38 13.39
N LEU A 170 7.10 -5.05 14.26
CA LEU A 170 6.31 -4.37 15.29
C LEU A 170 7.20 -3.67 16.34
N GLU A 171 8.36 -4.24 16.69
CA GLU A 171 9.34 -3.60 17.54
C GLU A 171 9.90 -2.32 16.92
N ASP A 172 10.26 -2.37 15.65
CA ASP A 172 10.74 -1.19 14.92
C ASP A 172 9.64 -0.12 14.74
N ILE A 173 8.39 -0.52 14.51
CA ILE A 173 7.25 0.41 14.47
C ILE A 173 7.11 1.13 15.82
N THR A 174 7.18 0.40 16.95
CA THR A 174 7.13 1.00 18.29
C THR A 174 8.27 1.99 18.49
N ALA A 175 9.49 1.63 18.10
CA ALA A 175 10.69 2.46 18.29
C ALA A 175 10.66 3.74 17.42
N THR A 176 10.07 3.66 16.23
CA THR A 176 10.13 4.76 15.23
C THR A 176 8.88 5.63 15.24
N LEU A 177 7.69 5.01 15.37
CA LEU A 177 6.38 5.68 15.24
C LEU A 177 5.63 5.80 16.56
N GLY A 178 6.21 5.29 17.66
CA GLY A 178 5.64 5.39 19.01
C GLY A 178 4.34 4.62 19.19
N GLN A 179 3.37 5.23 19.86
CA GLN A 179 2.12 4.58 20.29
C GLN A 179 0.97 4.76 19.30
N ARG A 180 1.26 4.94 18.00
CA ARG A 180 0.20 5.03 16.98
C ARG A 180 -0.67 3.76 17.00
N PRO A 181 -1.99 3.89 16.73
CA PRO A 181 -2.86 2.74 16.57
C PRO A 181 -2.36 1.82 15.44
N VAL A 182 -2.25 0.53 15.73
CA VAL A 182 -1.85 -0.49 14.77
C VAL A 182 -2.94 -1.55 14.66
N VAL A 183 -3.17 -2.00 13.44
CA VAL A 183 -4.04 -3.14 13.16
C VAL A 183 -3.27 -4.14 12.31
N VAL A 184 -3.32 -5.40 12.69
CA VAL A 184 -2.67 -6.48 11.97
C VAL A 184 -3.73 -7.47 11.51
N GLY A 185 -3.95 -7.54 10.18
CA GLY A 185 -4.72 -8.60 9.54
C GLY A 185 -3.82 -9.81 9.30
N ARG A 186 -4.27 -10.98 9.70
CA ARG A 186 -3.53 -12.24 9.54
C ARG A 186 -4.43 -13.25 8.84
N GLU A 187 -3.88 -13.99 7.86
CA GLU A 187 -4.56 -15.10 7.16
C GLU A 187 -5.96 -14.69 6.65
N LEU A 188 -6.07 -13.49 6.11
CA LEU A 188 -7.34 -12.94 5.61
C LEU A 188 -7.98 -13.88 4.59
N THR A 189 -9.28 -14.08 4.70
CA THR A 189 -10.14 -15.02 3.95
C THR A 189 -9.90 -16.51 4.20
N LYS A 190 -8.89 -16.87 5.00
CA LYS A 190 -8.53 -18.25 5.32
C LYS A 190 -9.20 -18.72 6.62
N LEU A 191 -9.11 -20.04 6.89
CA LEU A 191 -9.72 -20.67 8.08
C LEU A 191 -9.27 -20.03 9.41
N HIS A 192 -8.04 -19.52 9.47
CA HIS A 192 -7.45 -18.91 10.67
C HIS A 192 -7.32 -17.39 10.53
N GLU A 193 -8.30 -16.77 9.85
CA GLU A 193 -8.35 -15.31 9.76
C GLU A 193 -8.43 -14.66 11.13
N GLU A 194 -7.64 -13.64 11.33
CA GLU A 194 -7.55 -12.90 12.58
C GLU A 194 -7.26 -11.43 12.33
N THR A 195 -7.87 -10.56 13.13
CA THR A 195 -7.56 -9.12 13.13
C THR A 195 -7.19 -8.68 14.54
N LEU A 196 -5.92 -8.33 14.75
CA LEU A 196 -5.37 -7.81 16.00
C LEU A 196 -5.37 -6.28 15.98
N ARG A 197 -5.78 -5.65 17.07
CA ARG A 197 -5.85 -4.19 17.22
C ARG A 197 -5.20 -3.75 18.51
N GLY A 198 -4.50 -2.62 18.49
CA GLY A 198 -3.82 -2.04 19.66
C GLY A 198 -2.65 -1.18 19.23
N THR A 199 -1.68 -1.02 20.09
CA THR A 199 -0.35 -0.51 19.76
C THR A 199 0.53 -1.62 19.18
N ALA A 200 1.60 -1.27 18.48
CA ALA A 200 2.53 -2.27 17.93
C ALA A 200 3.13 -3.17 19.03
N ASP A 201 3.42 -2.61 20.22
CA ASP A 201 3.97 -3.36 21.35
C ASP A 201 2.95 -4.34 21.95
N GLU A 202 1.68 -3.94 22.11
CA GLU A 202 0.62 -4.83 22.58
C GLU A 202 0.41 -6.03 21.65
N ILE A 203 0.33 -5.77 20.34
CA ILE A 203 0.17 -6.82 19.33
C ILE A 203 1.40 -7.73 19.32
N ARG A 204 2.62 -7.16 19.38
CA ARG A 204 3.86 -7.92 19.47
C ARG A 204 3.85 -8.85 20.69
N LYS A 205 3.51 -8.35 21.89
CA LYS A 205 3.39 -9.13 23.11
C LYS A 205 2.42 -10.31 22.97
N SER A 206 1.27 -10.07 22.33
CA SER A 206 0.31 -11.13 22.03
C SER A 206 0.85 -12.19 21.08
N LEU A 207 1.64 -11.81 20.07
CA LEU A 207 2.18 -12.74 19.09
C LEU A 207 3.31 -13.61 19.66
N ILE A 208 4.20 -13.07 20.49
CA ILE A 208 5.34 -13.82 21.06
C ILE A 208 4.92 -14.87 22.08
N THR A 209 3.71 -14.81 22.62
CA THR A 209 3.18 -15.85 23.55
C THR A 209 2.68 -17.10 22.82
N ARG A 210 2.65 -17.11 21.50
CA ARG A 210 2.14 -18.22 20.68
C ARG A 210 3.25 -19.25 20.44
N ASP A 211 2.89 -20.51 20.39
CA ASP A 211 3.83 -21.60 20.09
C ASP A 211 4.52 -21.43 18.73
N ALA A 212 3.82 -20.87 17.75
CA ALA A 212 4.36 -20.55 16.44
C ALA A 212 3.60 -19.40 15.78
N ILE A 213 4.32 -18.49 15.16
CA ILE A 213 3.75 -17.42 14.33
C ILE A 213 3.78 -17.89 12.88
N ARG A 214 2.59 -18.09 12.30
CA ARG A 214 2.42 -18.58 10.94
C ARG A 214 1.42 -17.71 10.19
N GLY A 215 1.47 -17.80 8.85
CA GLY A 215 0.55 -17.13 7.95
C GLY A 215 1.09 -15.85 7.37
N GLU A 216 0.27 -15.16 6.62
CA GLU A 216 0.57 -13.90 5.93
C GLU A 216 -0.06 -12.75 6.70
N PHE A 217 0.64 -11.63 6.75
CA PHE A 217 0.25 -10.48 7.54
C PHE A 217 0.11 -9.22 6.69
N VAL A 218 -0.92 -8.44 7.01
CA VAL A 218 -1.05 -7.05 6.57
C VAL A 218 -0.99 -6.17 7.81
N VAL A 219 0.02 -5.32 7.90
CA VAL A 219 0.22 -4.38 9.00
C VAL A 219 -0.29 -3.02 8.58
N MET A 220 -1.21 -2.47 9.35
CA MET A 220 -1.77 -1.14 9.14
C MET A 220 -1.49 -0.26 10.33
N ILE A 221 -1.05 0.98 10.08
CA ILE A 221 -0.70 1.95 11.11
C ILE A 221 -1.57 3.17 10.90
N GLY A 222 -2.26 3.61 11.92
CA GLY A 222 -3.11 4.79 11.88
C GLY A 222 -2.34 6.03 11.43
N LYS A 223 -3.03 7.07 10.99
CA LYS A 223 -2.42 8.35 10.60
C LYS A 223 -1.48 8.87 11.69
N ALA A 224 -0.43 9.60 11.31
CA ALA A 224 0.22 10.47 12.25
C ALA A 224 -0.90 11.33 12.89
N GLU A 225 -1.02 11.31 14.19
CA GLU A 225 -1.80 12.35 14.85
C GLU A 225 -1.18 13.65 14.35
N ALA A 226 -1.99 14.51 13.71
CA ALA A 226 -1.57 15.89 13.60
C ALA A 226 -1.13 16.22 15.02
N SER A 227 0.14 16.54 15.20
CA SER A 227 0.61 16.96 16.51
C SER A 227 -0.42 17.98 16.97
N GLU A 228 -1.31 17.57 17.90
CA GLU A 228 -1.99 18.47 18.79
C GLU A 228 -0.90 19.05 19.74
N GLY A 229 0.25 19.30 19.17
CA GLY A 229 1.14 20.35 19.52
C GLY A 229 0.52 21.65 19.08
N GLY A 230 -0.68 21.87 19.53
CA GLY A 230 -0.92 23.15 20.10
C GLY A 230 0.11 23.29 21.21
N SER A 231 1.39 23.58 20.87
CA SER A 231 2.21 24.21 21.85
C SER A 231 1.36 25.40 22.32
N ASP A 232 1.10 25.54 23.64
CA ASP A 232 0.47 26.74 24.20
C ASP A 232 1.27 28.01 23.85
N VAL A 233 2.36 27.82 23.11
CA VAL A 233 3.20 28.90 22.60
C VAL A 233 2.47 29.60 21.46
N PRO A 234 2.13 30.87 21.59
CA PRO A 234 1.51 31.65 20.53
C PRO A 234 2.28 31.55 19.21
N ILE A 235 1.55 31.55 18.09
CA ILE A 235 2.15 31.46 16.73
C ILE A 235 3.20 32.57 16.52
N GLU A 236 2.96 33.74 17.06
CA GLU A 236 3.86 34.87 17.05
C GLU A 236 5.20 34.54 17.72
N THR A 237 5.16 33.94 18.91
CA THR A 237 6.34 33.54 19.68
C THR A 237 7.16 32.45 18.96
N MET A 238 6.49 31.49 18.30
CA MET A 238 7.16 30.48 17.50
C MET A 238 7.92 31.10 16.32
N ILE A 239 7.28 32.03 15.61
CA ILE A 239 7.89 32.74 14.49
C ILE A 239 9.10 33.58 14.98
N GLU A 240 8.96 34.29 16.11
CA GLU A 240 10.03 35.07 16.70
C GLU A 240 11.22 34.21 17.12
N THR A 241 10.96 33.04 17.70
CA THR A 241 12.01 32.08 18.06
C THR A 241 12.80 31.60 16.82
N LEU A 242 12.10 31.26 15.74
CA LEU A 242 12.74 30.82 14.48
C LEU A 242 13.55 31.98 13.83
N ILE A 243 13.04 33.20 13.86
CA ILE A 243 13.75 34.36 13.38
C ILE A 243 14.99 34.62 14.25
N GLY A 244 14.87 34.50 15.58
CA GLY A 244 16.00 34.61 16.50
C GLY A 244 17.08 33.55 16.28
N ALA A 245 16.73 32.39 15.74
CA ALA A 245 17.63 31.33 15.31
C ALA A 245 18.23 31.54 13.90
N GLY A 246 17.97 32.72 13.26
CA GLY A 246 18.55 33.08 11.96
C GLY A 246 17.73 32.64 10.74
N ILE A 247 16.50 32.12 10.93
CA ILE A 247 15.64 31.74 9.82
C ILE A 247 14.92 32.97 9.25
N GLU A 248 14.88 33.11 7.92
CA GLU A 248 14.17 34.21 7.28
C GLU A 248 12.69 34.19 7.63
N ARG A 249 12.10 35.38 7.87
CA ARG A 249 10.70 35.51 8.33
C ARG A 249 9.68 34.74 7.48
N MET A 250 9.87 34.73 6.15
CA MET A 250 8.95 33.98 5.27
C MET A 250 9.05 32.47 5.44
N ASP A 251 10.24 31.96 5.71
CA ASP A 251 10.46 30.54 5.93
C ASP A 251 10.06 30.14 7.35
N ALA A 252 10.22 31.00 8.34
CA ALA A 252 9.65 30.83 9.68
C ALA A 252 8.12 30.72 9.63
N ILE A 253 7.43 31.59 8.87
CA ILE A 253 5.98 31.52 8.66
C ILE A 253 5.57 30.23 7.95
N LYS A 254 6.31 29.77 6.94
CA LYS A 254 6.04 28.49 6.26
C LYS A 254 6.20 27.29 7.21
N THR A 255 7.22 27.33 8.03
CA THR A 255 7.51 26.28 9.02
C THR A 255 6.38 26.19 10.05
N VAL A 256 6.02 27.31 10.68
CA VAL A 256 4.93 27.37 11.65
C VAL A 256 3.57 27.03 11.04
N ALA A 257 3.29 27.46 9.80
CA ALA A 257 2.08 27.09 9.09
C ALA A 257 1.96 25.57 8.91
N ARG A 258 3.08 24.91 8.53
CA ARG A 258 3.14 23.45 8.39
C ARG A 258 2.97 22.75 9.73
N GLU A 259 3.65 23.17 10.77
CA GLU A 259 3.57 22.59 12.13
C GLU A 259 2.19 22.72 12.75
N ARG A 260 1.45 23.79 12.42
CA ARG A 260 0.10 24.04 12.93
C ARG A 260 -1.02 23.56 12.03
N GLY A 261 -0.70 22.92 10.89
CA GLY A 261 -1.72 22.50 9.91
C GLY A 261 -2.51 23.65 9.29
N LEU A 262 -1.92 24.88 9.30
CA LEU A 262 -2.56 26.10 8.79
C LEU A 262 -1.99 26.49 7.41
N SER A 263 -2.82 27.17 6.61
CA SER A 263 -2.29 27.84 5.41
C SER A 263 -1.46 29.07 5.79
N LYS A 264 -0.49 29.42 4.95
CA LYS A 264 0.29 30.68 5.13
C LYS A 264 -0.60 31.91 5.32
N ARG A 265 -1.75 31.95 4.65
CA ARG A 265 -2.70 33.05 4.71
C ARG A 265 -3.39 33.13 6.08
N GLU A 266 -3.68 32.00 6.70
CA GLU A 266 -4.25 31.91 8.05
C GLU A 266 -3.22 32.37 9.09
N VAL A 267 -1.98 31.89 9.00
CA VAL A 267 -0.89 32.36 9.87
C VAL A 267 -0.69 33.87 9.74
N TYR A 268 -0.69 34.39 8.50
CA TYR A 268 -0.59 35.84 8.28
C TYR A 268 -1.73 36.63 8.89
N LYS A 269 -2.96 36.13 8.85
CA LYS A 269 -4.12 36.76 9.51
C LYS A 269 -3.97 36.79 11.02
N LEU A 270 -3.48 35.73 11.61
CA LEU A 270 -3.30 35.61 13.06
C LEU A 270 -2.23 36.60 13.57
N ILE A 271 -1.09 36.70 12.90
CA ILE A 271 0.02 37.58 13.30
C ILE A 271 -0.18 39.05 12.89
N SER A 272 -1.13 39.35 11.98
CA SER A 272 -1.35 40.73 11.52
C SER A 272 -2.39 41.49 12.35
N GLY A 273 -3.07 40.84 13.30
CA GLY A 273 -4.14 41.44 14.11
C GLY A 273 -5.29 42.03 13.29
N PRO A 274 -6.44 42.34 13.86
CA PRO A 274 -7.47 43.12 13.20
C PRO A 274 -6.93 44.51 12.89
N ARG A 275 -6.85 44.87 11.60
CA ARG A 275 -6.52 46.26 11.21
C ARG A 275 -7.58 47.17 11.83
N GLY A 276 -7.17 48.00 12.80
CA GLY A 276 -8.04 49.03 13.34
C GLY A 276 -8.63 49.92 12.23
N PRO A 277 -9.79 50.56 12.48
CA PRO A 277 -10.48 51.37 11.50
C PRO A 277 -9.54 52.47 10.97
N LYS A 278 -9.41 52.54 9.64
CA LYS A 278 -8.72 53.66 8.98
C LYS A 278 -9.38 54.97 9.43
N GLN A 279 -8.67 55.79 10.19
CA GLN A 279 -9.08 57.18 10.41
C GLN A 279 -9.04 57.86 9.01
N SER A 280 -10.19 58.19 8.50
CA SER A 280 -10.40 59.08 7.38
C SER A 280 -9.97 60.51 7.80
N ARG A 281 -8.99 61.03 7.12
CA ARG A 281 -8.78 62.51 7.04
C ARG A 281 -9.36 63.00 5.73
#